data_ec313e28ae229f45295d823fa856b89b
#
_entry.id   ec313e28ae229f45295d823fa856b89b
#
_cell.length_a   1.000
_cell.length_b   1.000
_cell.length_c   1.000
_cell.angle_alpha   90.00
_cell.angle_beta   90.00
_cell.angle_gamma   90.00
#
_symmetry.space_group_name_H-M   'P 1'
#
loop_
_entity.id
_entity.type
_entity.pdbx_description
1 polymer ?
#
loop_
_entity_poly.entity_id
_entity_poly.type
_entity_poly.pdbx_seq_one_letter_code
_entity_poly.pdbx_strand_id
1 'polypeptide(L)'
;MRAIIENSHGGPEALTISEVPAPVPRSHEVLIRVHAAGINRADALQRRGFYPPPAGASAIYGLEVAGVIEAVGEGASVENRGTPVMALLAGGGYADYVTVPVDHVLPVPEQLSFAEAAGIPEVAATVYSNLVLTCGMSMNPAENLKEDGEPAVVLVHGGTGGIGVHAIQLALAVGTRVFATVGTEEKAEYVCSLGAEPIIYTEHSFREVLLAETGGRGADYILDVVGGKYLDDNLHTLADGGHLCIIGLMGGAKAEVNLGYMLSRRLSVHATSLRTRSDHQKAEILRGVREHVLPLIESGRIGVGLDRIFDMEEAAAAHEYFDSGQHRGKIVLRMV
;
A
#
# COMPACT_ATOMS: atom_id res chain seq x y z
N MET A 1 4.00 -23.71 -15.61
CA MET A 1 4.13 -22.26 -15.67
C MET A 1 5.39 -21.82 -14.96
N ARG A 2 5.99 -20.70 -15.37
CA ARG A 2 7.10 -20.09 -14.64
C ARG A 2 6.58 -19.44 -13.36
N ALA A 3 7.37 -19.51 -12.30
CA ALA A 3 7.13 -18.78 -11.07
C ALA A 3 8.46 -18.43 -10.39
N ILE A 4 8.49 -17.32 -9.67
CA ILE A 4 9.62 -16.94 -8.82
C ILE A 4 9.41 -17.61 -7.46
N ILE A 5 10.34 -18.48 -7.09
CA ILE A 5 10.36 -19.19 -5.81
C ILE A 5 11.66 -18.93 -5.07
N GLU A 6 11.71 -19.32 -3.82
CA GLU A 6 12.95 -19.38 -3.06
C GLU A 6 13.29 -20.83 -2.66
N ASN A 7 14.55 -21.13 -2.60
CA ASN A 7 15.03 -22.42 -2.07
C ASN A 7 15.31 -22.36 -0.57
N SER A 8 15.55 -21.15 -0.04
CA SER A 8 15.75 -20.87 1.38
C SER A 8 15.55 -19.37 1.63
N HIS A 9 15.12 -19.00 2.83
CA HIS A 9 15.05 -17.60 3.20
C HIS A 9 16.41 -16.92 3.09
N GLY A 10 16.45 -15.67 2.56
CA GLY A 10 17.72 -14.99 2.35
C GLY A 10 17.61 -13.60 1.73
N GLY A 11 18.70 -13.18 1.10
CA GLY A 11 18.79 -11.97 0.31
C GLY A 11 18.10 -12.09 -1.05
N PRO A 12 18.16 -11.05 -1.89
CA PRO A 12 17.55 -11.05 -3.23
C PRO A 12 17.99 -12.23 -4.12
N GLU A 13 19.20 -12.70 -3.94
CA GLU A 13 19.81 -13.84 -4.64
C GLU A 13 19.11 -15.18 -4.39
N ALA A 14 18.26 -15.27 -3.35
CA ALA A 14 17.46 -16.46 -3.07
C ALA A 14 16.30 -16.65 -4.08
N LEU A 15 15.90 -15.60 -4.78
CA LEU A 15 14.82 -15.63 -5.75
C LEU A 15 15.28 -16.30 -7.05
N THR A 16 14.60 -17.38 -7.45
CA THR A 16 14.90 -18.13 -8.67
C THR A 16 13.63 -18.43 -9.44
N ILE A 17 13.75 -18.46 -10.76
CA ILE A 17 12.64 -18.89 -11.63
C ILE A 17 12.63 -20.42 -11.70
N SER A 18 11.46 -20.99 -11.50
CA SER A 18 11.24 -22.45 -11.62
C SER A 18 9.92 -22.74 -12.32
N GLU A 19 9.84 -23.93 -12.91
CA GLU A 19 8.58 -24.43 -13.43
C GLU A 19 7.77 -25.11 -12.33
N VAL A 20 6.51 -24.68 -12.20
CA VAL A 20 5.55 -25.22 -11.25
C VAL A 20 4.23 -25.52 -11.95
N PRO A 21 3.38 -26.39 -11.40
CA PRO A 21 2.03 -26.60 -11.94
C PRO A 21 1.23 -25.30 -11.99
N ALA A 22 0.50 -25.07 -13.09
CA ALA A 22 -0.43 -23.95 -13.16
C ALA A 22 -1.62 -24.20 -12.21
N PRO A 23 -2.10 -23.19 -11.47
CA PRO A 23 -3.26 -23.36 -10.61
C PRO A 23 -4.55 -23.48 -11.43
N VAL A 24 -5.54 -24.13 -10.84
CA VAL A 24 -6.88 -24.26 -11.43
C VAL A 24 -7.84 -23.44 -10.55
N PRO A 25 -8.66 -22.54 -11.13
CA PRO A 25 -9.59 -21.74 -10.36
C PRO A 25 -10.68 -22.62 -9.72
N ARG A 26 -10.91 -22.41 -8.43
CA ARG A 26 -12.00 -23.04 -7.66
C ARG A 26 -13.31 -22.31 -7.94
N SER A 27 -14.39 -22.80 -7.30
CA SER A 27 -15.67 -22.08 -7.30
C SER A 27 -15.46 -20.64 -6.78
N HIS A 28 -16.08 -19.67 -7.45
CA HIS A 28 -15.94 -18.22 -7.19
C HIS A 28 -14.53 -17.63 -7.32
N GLU A 29 -13.61 -18.32 -8.00
CA GLU A 29 -12.28 -17.80 -8.34
C GLU A 29 -12.16 -17.53 -9.85
N VAL A 30 -11.21 -16.70 -10.20
CA VAL A 30 -10.74 -16.54 -11.58
C VAL A 30 -9.27 -16.92 -11.68
N LEU A 31 -8.85 -17.41 -12.84
CA LEU A 31 -7.45 -17.55 -13.21
C LEU A 31 -7.04 -16.32 -14.04
N ILE A 32 -6.04 -15.61 -13.58
CA ILE A 32 -5.46 -14.46 -14.28
C ILE A 32 -4.16 -14.90 -14.93
N ARG A 33 -4.01 -14.64 -16.23
CA ARG A 33 -2.72 -14.65 -16.92
C ARG A 33 -2.04 -13.33 -16.57
N VAL A 34 -0.97 -13.41 -15.79
CA VAL A 34 -0.28 -12.23 -15.22
C VAL A 34 0.59 -11.58 -16.30
N HIS A 35 0.43 -10.27 -16.45
CA HIS A 35 1.28 -9.44 -17.29
C HIS A 35 2.29 -8.66 -16.45
N ALA A 36 1.91 -8.24 -15.25
CA ALA A 36 2.77 -7.55 -14.32
C ALA A 36 2.38 -7.80 -12.87
N ALA A 37 3.36 -7.73 -11.96
CA ALA A 37 3.18 -7.91 -10.51
C ALA A 37 3.90 -6.80 -9.74
N GLY A 38 3.23 -6.16 -8.76
CA GLY A 38 3.83 -5.13 -7.91
C GLY A 38 4.70 -5.73 -6.82
N ILE A 39 5.83 -5.06 -6.53
CA ILE A 39 6.69 -5.40 -5.38
C ILE A 39 6.24 -4.65 -4.14
N ASN A 40 6.16 -5.36 -3.01
CA ASN A 40 5.74 -4.82 -1.73
C ASN A 40 6.72 -5.19 -0.61
N ARG A 41 6.72 -4.41 0.48
CA ARG A 41 7.56 -4.69 1.67
C ARG A 41 7.32 -6.08 2.24
N ALA A 42 6.09 -6.57 2.17
CA ALA A 42 5.71 -7.90 2.60
C ALA A 42 6.44 -9.01 1.84
N ASP A 43 6.70 -8.83 0.53
CA ASP A 43 7.47 -9.78 -0.28
C ASP A 43 8.92 -9.86 0.20
N ALA A 44 9.55 -8.71 0.47
CA ALA A 44 10.91 -8.65 1.01
C ALA A 44 11.00 -9.25 2.43
N LEU A 45 9.97 -9.06 3.26
CA LEU A 45 9.90 -9.66 4.59
C LEU A 45 9.62 -11.18 4.53
N GLN A 46 8.79 -11.64 3.60
CA GLN A 46 8.56 -13.07 3.35
C GLN A 46 9.86 -13.74 2.94
N ARG A 47 10.59 -13.18 1.98
CA ARG A 47 11.89 -13.67 1.53
C ARG A 47 12.90 -13.82 2.68
N ARG A 48 12.85 -12.91 3.67
CA ARG A 48 13.71 -12.95 4.88
C ARG A 48 13.16 -13.85 5.99
N GLY A 49 12.01 -14.52 5.77
CA GLY A 49 11.36 -15.38 6.76
C GLY A 49 10.58 -14.67 7.87
N PHE A 50 10.39 -13.35 7.77
CA PHE A 50 9.71 -12.56 8.82
C PHE A 50 8.22 -12.35 8.57
N TYR A 51 7.70 -12.73 7.40
CA TYR A 51 6.30 -12.52 7.05
C TYR A 51 5.74 -13.70 6.24
N PRO A 52 5.52 -14.87 6.88
CA PRO A 52 5.06 -16.06 6.18
C PRO A 52 3.66 -15.85 5.58
N PRO A 53 3.35 -16.53 4.46
CA PRO A 53 2.00 -16.49 3.89
C PRO A 53 0.98 -17.04 4.88
N PRO A 54 -0.26 -16.50 4.90
CA PRO A 54 -1.36 -17.06 5.68
C PRO A 54 -1.65 -18.51 5.28
N ALA A 55 -2.24 -19.28 6.20
CA ALA A 55 -2.62 -20.66 5.91
C ALA A 55 -3.55 -20.73 4.69
N GLY A 56 -3.23 -21.59 3.73
CA GLY A 56 -3.98 -21.77 2.48
C GLY A 56 -3.60 -20.82 1.35
N ALA A 57 -2.83 -19.76 1.61
CA ALA A 57 -2.30 -18.91 0.56
C ALA A 57 -1.10 -19.55 -0.16
N SER A 58 -0.84 -19.12 -1.40
CA SER A 58 0.34 -19.54 -2.16
C SER A 58 1.63 -19.13 -1.44
N ALA A 59 2.63 -20.01 -1.45
CA ALA A 59 3.97 -19.71 -0.99
C ALA A 59 4.76 -18.85 -2.01
N ILE A 60 4.33 -18.80 -3.26
CA ILE A 60 4.88 -17.92 -4.29
C ILE A 60 4.61 -16.46 -3.87
N TYR A 61 5.59 -15.59 -4.09
CA TYR A 61 5.51 -14.16 -3.77
C TYR A 61 4.47 -13.42 -4.60
N GLY A 62 4.28 -12.14 -4.30
CA GLY A 62 3.45 -11.21 -5.04
C GLY A 62 2.05 -11.08 -4.47
N LEU A 63 1.73 -9.87 -3.97
CA LEU A 63 0.45 -9.56 -3.33
C LEU A 63 -0.51 -8.80 -4.23
N GLU A 64 -0.08 -8.46 -5.42
CA GLU A 64 -0.91 -7.76 -6.42
C GLU A 64 -0.40 -8.05 -7.84
N VAL A 65 -1.32 -8.05 -8.78
CA VAL A 65 -1.04 -8.27 -10.20
C VAL A 65 -1.96 -7.45 -11.08
N ALA A 66 -1.55 -7.30 -12.36
CA ALA A 66 -2.45 -6.98 -13.46
C ALA A 66 -2.22 -7.94 -14.62
N GLY A 67 -3.28 -8.22 -15.36
CA GLY A 67 -3.25 -9.14 -16.49
C GLY A 67 -4.64 -9.33 -17.09
N VAL A 68 -4.88 -10.48 -17.67
CA VAL A 68 -6.17 -10.81 -18.29
C VAL A 68 -6.78 -12.09 -17.69
N ILE A 69 -8.10 -12.13 -17.60
CA ILE A 69 -8.83 -13.33 -17.18
C ILE A 69 -8.59 -14.43 -18.21
N GLU A 70 -8.00 -15.54 -17.81
CA GLU A 70 -7.72 -16.72 -18.63
C GLU A 70 -8.81 -17.78 -18.49
N ALA A 71 -9.31 -17.99 -17.27
CA ALA A 71 -10.39 -18.93 -16.98
C ALA A 71 -11.21 -18.47 -15.77
N VAL A 72 -12.43 -18.97 -15.66
CA VAL A 72 -13.40 -18.64 -14.61
C VAL A 72 -13.84 -19.92 -13.94
N GLY A 73 -13.79 -19.98 -12.61
CA GLY A 73 -14.32 -21.09 -11.81
C GLY A 73 -15.84 -21.07 -11.75
N GLU A 74 -16.43 -22.18 -11.34
CA GLU A 74 -17.89 -22.32 -11.24
C GLU A 74 -18.47 -21.25 -10.27
N GLY A 75 -19.59 -20.61 -10.68
CA GLY A 75 -20.29 -19.62 -9.86
C GLY A 75 -19.61 -18.25 -9.76
N ALA A 76 -18.45 -18.06 -10.37
CA ALA A 76 -17.86 -16.72 -10.48
C ALA A 76 -18.60 -15.90 -11.54
N SER A 77 -19.22 -14.81 -11.12
CA SER A 77 -19.91 -13.87 -12.02
C SER A 77 -18.94 -12.78 -12.44
N VAL A 78 -18.13 -13.06 -13.45
CA VAL A 78 -17.22 -12.08 -14.06
C VAL A 78 -17.38 -12.07 -15.55
N GLU A 79 -17.00 -10.92 -16.08
CA GLU A 79 -16.87 -10.69 -17.50
C GLU A 79 -15.89 -11.69 -18.15
N ASN A 80 -15.99 -11.79 -19.45
CA ASN A 80 -15.44 -12.85 -20.27
C ASN A 80 -13.91 -13.02 -20.17
N ARG A 81 -13.44 -14.22 -20.53
CA ARG A 81 -12.02 -14.49 -20.83
C ARG A 81 -11.43 -13.38 -21.72
N GLY A 82 -10.23 -12.90 -21.36
CA GLY A 82 -9.55 -11.81 -22.05
C GLY A 82 -9.79 -10.41 -21.46
N THR A 83 -10.70 -10.26 -20.48
CA THR A 83 -10.93 -8.99 -19.80
C THR A 83 -9.68 -8.54 -19.04
N PRO A 84 -9.19 -7.29 -19.26
CA PRO A 84 -8.11 -6.71 -18.48
C PRO A 84 -8.53 -6.47 -17.02
N VAL A 85 -7.73 -6.98 -16.08
CA VAL A 85 -8.02 -6.89 -14.65
C VAL A 85 -6.74 -6.64 -13.85
N MET A 86 -6.92 -6.08 -12.65
CA MET A 86 -5.90 -6.07 -11.60
C MET A 86 -6.48 -6.70 -10.34
N ALA A 87 -5.66 -7.27 -9.46
CA ALA A 87 -6.15 -8.03 -8.33
C ALA A 87 -5.27 -7.89 -7.09
N LEU A 88 -5.92 -7.90 -5.92
CA LEU A 88 -5.28 -8.02 -4.61
C LEU A 88 -5.16 -9.50 -4.24
N LEU A 89 -3.95 -9.92 -3.85
CA LEU A 89 -3.62 -11.32 -3.58
C LEU A 89 -3.17 -11.55 -2.13
N ALA A 90 -3.22 -12.79 -1.69
CA ALA A 90 -2.56 -13.24 -0.46
C ALA A 90 -1.17 -13.86 -0.73
N GLY A 91 -0.80 -14.02 -2.00
CA GLY A 91 0.42 -14.58 -2.56
C GLY A 91 0.17 -15.10 -3.97
N GLY A 92 1.23 -15.49 -4.69
CA GLY A 92 1.11 -16.12 -6.00
C GLY A 92 1.33 -15.19 -7.21
N GLY A 93 1.48 -13.88 -6.98
CA GLY A 93 1.57 -12.89 -8.06
C GLY A 93 2.84 -12.97 -8.91
N TYR A 94 3.93 -13.53 -8.39
CA TYR A 94 5.18 -13.66 -9.13
C TYR A 94 5.21 -14.95 -9.97
N ALA A 95 4.20 -15.16 -10.80
CA ALA A 95 4.06 -16.31 -11.68
C ALA A 95 3.29 -15.93 -12.95
N ASP A 96 3.41 -16.77 -14.00
CA ASP A 96 2.66 -16.57 -15.25
C ASP A 96 1.14 -16.58 -15.04
N TYR A 97 0.66 -17.31 -14.03
CA TYR A 97 -0.78 -17.45 -13.71
C TYR A 97 -1.02 -17.45 -12.21
N VAL A 98 -2.13 -16.84 -11.78
CA VAL A 98 -2.58 -16.85 -10.40
C VAL A 98 -4.09 -17.01 -10.32
N THR A 99 -4.60 -17.76 -9.32
CA THR A 99 -6.03 -17.78 -8.99
C THR A 99 -6.33 -16.79 -7.85
N VAL A 100 -7.50 -16.17 -7.93
CA VAL A 100 -7.94 -15.17 -6.95
C VAL A 100 -9.47 -15.21 -6.84
N PRO A 101 -10.05 -14.97 -5.64
CA PRO A 101 -11.48 -14.74 -5.51
C PRO A 101 -11.95 -13.59 -6.41
N VAL A 102 -13.07 -13.79 -7.08
CA VAL A 102 -13.63 -12.80 -8.01
C VAL A 102 -13.84 -11.42 -7.36
N ASP A 103 -14.20 -11.39 -6.09
CA ASP A 103 -14.43 -10.15 -5.33
C ASP A 103 -13.12 -9.40 -4.99
N HIS A 104 -11.95 -10.00 -5.26
CA HIS A 104 -10.65 -9.34 -5.11
C HIS A 104 -10.12 -8.76 -6.43
N VAL A 105 -10.92 -8.79 -7.48
CA VAL A 105 -10.58 -8.30 -8.81
C VAL A 105 -11.14 -6.90 -9.03
N LEU A 106 -10.33 -6.02 -9.59
CA LEU A 106 -10.70 -4.66 -10.01
C LEU A 106 -10.52 -4.53 -11.53
N PRO A 107 -11.32 -3.71 -12.22
CA PRO A 107 -11.07 -3.41 -13.63
C PRO A 107 -9.77 -2.62 -13.78
N VAL A 108 -9.07 -2.80 -14.88
CA VAL A 108 -7.96 -1.92 -15.28
C VAL A 108 -8.55 -0.68 -15.94
N PRO A 109 -8.27 0.54 -15.44
CA PRO A 109 -8.63 1.78 -16.15
C PRO A 109 -8.02 1.81 -17.56
N GLU A 110 -8.80 2.20 -18.57
CA GLU A 110 -8.41 2.12 -19.99
C GLU A 110 -7.11 2.83 -20.34
N GLN A 111 -6.78 3.93 -19.63
CA GLN A 111 -5.58 4.71 -19.85
C GLN A 111 -4.31 4.09 -19.25
N LEU A 112 -4.42 3.03 -18.44
CA LEU A 112 -3.27 2.43 -17.76
C LEU A 112 -2.74 1.20 -18.50
N SER A 113 -1.42 1.09 -18.54
CA SER A 113 -0.74 -0.15 -18.88
C SER A 113 -0.89 -1.19 -17.76
N PHE A 114 -0.67 -2.48 -18.05
CA PHE A 114 -0.65 -3.51 -17.03
C PHE A 114 0.43 -3.27 -15.97
N ALA A 115 1.57 -2.69 -16.33
CA ALA A 115 2.62 -2.35 -15.39
C ALA A 115 2.16 -1.29 -14.37
N GLU A 116 1.46 -0.27 -14.82
CA GLU A 116 0.86 0.74 -13.94
C GLU A 116 -0.25 0.14 -13.09
N ALA A 117 -1.16 -0.61 -13.69
CA ALA A 117 -2.28 -1.23 -12.99
C ALA A 117 -1.82 -2.22 -11.91
N ALA A 118 -0.71 -2.95 -12.12
CA ALA A 118 -0.17 -3.89 -11.15
C ALA A 118 0.35 -3.23 -9.86
N GLY A 119 0.57 -1.91 -9.85
CA GLY A 119 1.02 -1.18 -8.67
C GLY A 119 -0.11 -0.58 -7.82
N ILE A 120 -1.38 -0.83 -8.15
CA ILE A 120 -2.54 -0.16 -7.53
C ILE A 120 -3.19 -0.98 -6.39
N PRO A 121 -3.52 -2.27 -6.55
CA PRO A 121 -4.43 -2.97 -5.63
C PRO A 121 -3.97 -2.96 -4.17
N GLU A 122 -2.71 -3.24 -3.89
CA GLU A 122 -2.18 -3.31 -2.52
C GLU A 122 -2.09 -1.93 -1.87
N VAL A 123 -1.60 -0.91 -2.59
CA VAL A 123 -1.47 0.44 -2.03
C VAL A 123 -2.84 1.09 -1.84
N ALA A 124 -3.76 0.95 -2.81
CA ALA A 124 -5.09 1.50 -2.72
C ALA A 124 -5.88 0.84 -1.58
N ALA A 125 -5.87 -0.50 -1.50
CA ALA A 125 -6.55 -1.23 -0.43
C ALA A 125 -5.94 -0.90 0.95
N THR A 126 -4.61 -0.82 1.07
CA THR A 126 -3.94 -0.46 2.32
C THR A 126 -4.31 0.95 2.77
N VAL A 127 -4.18 1.95 1.90
CA VAL A 127 -4.44 3.34 2.28
C VAL A 127 -5.93 3.56 2.57
N TYR A 128 -6.82 3.08 1.70
CA TYR A 128 -8.26 3.21 1.89
C TYR A 128 -8.74 2.53 3.18
N SER A 129 -8.34 1.29 3.43
CA SER A 129 -8.75 0.57 4.64
C SER A 129 -8.26 1.22 5.94
N ASN A 130 -7.11 1.90 5.90
CA ASN A 130 -6.52 2.50 7.09
C ASN A 130 -6.96 3.95 7.31
N LEU A 131 -6.77 4.83 6.35
CA LEU A 131 -7.14 6.24 6.51
C LEU A 131 -8.66 6.45 6.48
N VAL A 132 -9.37 5.77 5.56
CA VAL A 132 -10.83 5.98 5.39
C VAL A 132 -11.61 5.09 6.34
N LEU A 133 -11.51 3.75 6.20
CA LEU A 133 -12.39 2.84 6.96
C LEU A 133 -12.03 2.76 8.44
N THR A 134 -10.74 2.83 8.79
CA THR A 134 -10.29 2.67 10.18
C THR A 134 -10.17 3.99 10.90
N CYS A 135 -9.55 5.01 10.31
CA CYS A 135 -9.35 6.31 10.94
C CYS A 135 -10.49 7.31 10.69
N GLY A 136 -11.40 7.03 9.75
CA GLY A 136 -12.58 7.86 9.50
C GLY A 136 -12.33 9.11 8.65
N MET A 137 -11.20 9.18 7.91
CA MET A 137 -11.00 10.24 6.93
C MET A 137 -12.09 10.18 5.86
N SER A 138 -12.77 11.28 5.61
CA SER A 138 -13.86 11.28 4.65
C SER A 138 -13.36 11.31 3.20
N MET A 139 -14.09 10.65 2.31
CA MET A 139 -13.89 10.79 0.87
C MET A 139 -14.55 12.06 0.30
N ASN A 140 -15.38 12.76 1.09
CA ASN A 140 -15.96 14.04 0.73
C ASN A 140 -15.08 15.19 1.26
N PRO A 141 -14.48 16.03 0.39
CA PRO A 141 -13.58 17.11 0.81
C PRO A 141 -14.20 18.09 1.81
N ALA A 142 -15.50 18.36 1.72
CA ALA A 142 -16.18 19.29 2.62
C ALA A 142 -16.22 18.77 4.08
N GLU A 143 -16.17 17.47 4.28
CA GLU A 143 -16.18 16.84 5.61
C GLU A 143 -14.79 16.76 6.24
N ASN A 144 -13.73 17.04 5.48
CA ASN A 144 -12.37 17.16 5.97
C ASN A 144 -12.00 18.59 6.39
N LEU A 145 -12.94 19.52 6.35
CA LEU A 145 -12.78 20.84 6.93
C LEU A 145 -13.11 20.81 8.42
N LYS A 146 -12.32 21.51 9.22
CA LYS A 146 -12.57 21.70 10.66
C LYS A 146 -13.54 22.85 10.89
N GLU A 147 -13.98 23.03 12.13
CA GLU A 147 -14.92 24.09 12.50
C GLU A 147 -14.41 25.52 12.20
N ASP A 148 -13.08 25.71 12.21
CA ASP A 148 -12.40 26.96 11.85
C ASP A 148 -12.23 27.15 10.34
N GLY A 149 -12.67 26.17 9.51
CA GLY A 149 -12.51 26.15 8.05
C GLY A 149 -11.17 25.64 7.55
N GLU A 150 -10.23 25.32 8.44
CA GLU A 150 -8.94 24.74 8.05
C GLU A 150 -9.07 23.25 7.65
N PRO A 151 -8.26 22.79 6.70
CA PRO A 151 -8.28 21.38 6.32
C PRO A 151 -7.76 20.47 7.44
N ALA A 152 -8.27 19.25 7.49
CA ALA A 152 -7.67 18.20 8.31
C ALA A 152 -6.22 17.95 7.86
N VAL A 153 -5.36 17.61 8.82
CA VAL A 153 -3.93 17.39 8.61
C VAL A 153 -3.61 15.91 8.63
N VAL A 154 -2.93 15.43 7.59
CA VAL A 154 -2.45 14.05 7.48
C VAL A 154 -0.92 14.04 7.53
N LEU A 155 -0.34 13.19 8.38
CA LEU A 155 1.09 12.88 8.37
C LEU A 155 1.31 11.47 7.80
N VAL A 156 2.17 11.36 6.78
CA VAL A 156 2.54 10.09 6.15
C VAL A 156 4.00 9.79 6.41
N HIS A 157 4.31 8.73 7.15
CA HIS A 157 5.68 8.28 7.30
C HIS A 157 6.14 7.45 6.10
N GLY A 158 7.35 7.74 5.60
CA GLY A 158 7.90 7.08 4.41
C GLY A 158 7.23 7.56 3.12
N GLY A 159 7.14 8.89 2.93
CA GLY A 159 6.38 9.55 1.87
C GLY A 159 6.71 9.15 0.43
N THR A 160 7.90 8.60 0.17
CA THR A 160 8.31 8.19 -1.19
C THR A 160 8.15 6.70 -1.49
N GLY A 161 7.74 5.86 -0.52
CA GLY A 161 7.39 4.47 -0.80
C GLY A 161 6.05 4.36 -1.56
N GLY A 162 5.77 3.21 -2.17
CA GLY A 162 4.52 3.02 -2.93
C GLY A 162 3.26 3.37 -2.14
N ILE A 163 3.15 2.91 -0.88
CA ILE A 163 2.04 3.26 0.02
C ILE A 163 2.05 4.76 0.33
N GLY A 164 3.24 5.34 0.63
CA GLY A 164 3.37 6.76 0.97
C GLY A 164 2.92 7.68 -0.17
N VAL A 165 3.37 7.41 -1.39
CA VAL A 165 2.97 8.18 -2.59
C VAL A 165 1.46 8.11 -2.81
N HIS A 166 0.85 6.94 -2.69
CA HIS A 166 -0.59 6.79 -2.85
C HIS A 166 -1.37 7.47 -1.72
N ALA A 167 -0.89 7.37 -0.46
CA ALA A 167 -1.51 8.01 0.69
C ALA A 167 -1.49 9.54 0.59
N ILE A 168 -0.35 10.13 0.17
CA ILE A 168 -0.22 11.57 -0.08
C ILE A 168 -1.25 12.02 -1.12
N GLN A 169 -1.29 11.35 -2.27
CA GLN A 169 -2.18 11.73 -3.35
C GLN A 169 -3.66 11.56 -3.00
N LEU A 170 -4.04 10.45 -2.32
CA LEU A 170 -5.42 10.25 -1.87
C LEU A 170 -5.84 11.34 -0.87
N ALA A 171 -5.01 11.62 0.13
CA ALA A 171 -5.30 12.62 1.15
C ALA A 171 -5.45 14.02 0.53
N LEU A 172 -4.55 14.42 -0.36
CA LEU A 172 -4.68 15.68 -1.11
C LEU A 172 -5.94 15.73 -1.98
N ALA A 173 -6.27 14.62 -2.66
CA ALA A 173 -7.45 14.53 -3.51
C ALA A 173 -8.76 14.70 -2.74
N VAL A 174 -8.78 14.41 -1.45
CA VAL A 174 -9.95 14.61 -0.57
C VAL A 174 -9.85 15.89 0.28
N GLY A 175 -8.95 16.81 -0.09
CA GLY A 175 -8.91 18.17 0.46
C GLY A 175 -8.22 18.31 1.81
N THR A 176 -7.33 17.40 2.20
CA THR A 176 -6.53 17.53 3.44
C THR A 176 -5.20 18.23 3.18
N ARG A 177 -4.59 18.80 4.21
CA ARG A 177 -3.19 19.24 4.21
C ARG A 177 -2.28 18.06 4.56
N VAL A 178 -1.24 17.83 3.78
CA VAL A 178 -0.45 16.61 3.92
C VAL A 178 1.01 16.93 4.21
N PHE A 179 1.53 16.35 5.29
CA PHE A 179 2.96 16.28 5.60
C PHE A 179 3.49 14.87 5.35
N ALA A 180 4.75 14.76 4.91
CA ALA A 180 5.35 13.45 4.72
C ALA A 180 6.81 13.41 5.16
N THR A 181 7.19 12.37 5.91
CA THR A 181 8.58 12.19 6.32
C THR A 181 9.39 11.50 5.23
N VAL A 182 10.59 12.02 4.98
CA VAL A 182 11.56 11.52 3.99
C VAL A 182 12.97 11.57 4.57
N GLY A 183 13.91 10.84 3.94
CA GLY A 183 15.27 10.72 4.45
C GLY A 183 16.30 11.61 3.77
N THR A 184 15.98 12.24 2.64
CA THR A 184 16.93 13.05 1.84
C THR A 184 16.23 14.21 1.16
N GLU A 185 16.99 15.25 0.77
CA GLU A 185 16.52 16.41 0.03
C GLU A 185 15.87 16.00 -1.31
N GLU A 186 16.50 15.11 -2.07
CA GLU A 186 15.95 14.62 -3.34
C GLU A 186 14.56 13.97 -3.17
N LYS A 187 14.33 13.27 -2.05
CA LYS A 187 13.02 12.72 -1.70
C LYS A 187 12.04 13.79 -1.24
N ALA A 188 12.54 14.86 -0.61
CA ALA A 188 11.72 16.02 -0.24
C ALA A 188 11.21 16.74 -1.48
N GLU A 189 12.06 16.99 -2.47
CA GLU A 189 11.66 17.56 -3.76
C GLU A 189 10.57 16.73 -4.44
N TYR A 190 10.69 15.40 -4.41
CA TYR A 190 9.66 14.51 -4.97
C TYR A 190 8.32 14.64 -4.22
N VAL A 191 8.33 14.68 -2.88
CA VAL A 191 7.12 14.89 -2.06
C VAL A 191 6.50 16.25 -2.36
N CYS A 192 7.30 17.31 -2.48
CA CYS A 192 6.82 18.64 -2.90
C CYS A 192 6.13 18.58 -4.28
N SER A 193 6.69 17.82 -5.23
CA SER A 193 6.10 17.67 -6.56
C SER A 193 4.73 17.00 -6.54
N LEU A 194 4.44 16.21 -5.51
CA LEU A 194 3.11 15.61 -5.28
C LEU A 194 2.12 16.59 -4.63
N GLY A 195 2.59 17.74 -4.14
CA GLY A 195 1.77 18.76 -3.47
C GLY A 195 1.76 18.63 -1.93
N ALA A 196 2.58 17.79 -1.34
CA ALA A 196 2.68 17.63 0.12
C ALA A 196 3.91 18.36 0.69
N GLU A 197 3.91 18.59 1.99
CA GLU A 197 4.97 19.26 2.73
C GLU A 197 5.96 18.21 3.29
N PRO A 198 7.22 18.18 2.81
CA PRO A 198 8.19 17.19 3.26
C PRO A 198 8.79 17.57 4.61
N ILE A 199 9.11 16.54 5.40
CA ILE A 199 9.91 16.68 6.63
C ILE A 199 11.09 15.73 6.51
N ILE A 200 12.31 16.27 6.43
CA ILE A 200 13.55 15.49 6.37
C ILE A 200 13.90 15.04 7.79
N TYR A 201 13.51 13.80 8.13
CA TYR A 201 13.62 13.27 9.50
C TYR A 201 15.06 13.03 9.98
N THR A 202 16.04 13.10 9.07
CA THR A 202 17.46 13.04 9.41
C THR A 202 18.01 14.38 9.93
N GLU A 203 17.30 15.48 9.67
CA GLU A 203 17.71 16.83 9.99
C GLU A 203 16.80 17.48 11.04
N HIS A 204 15.51 17.14 11.02
CA HIS A 204 14.49 17.77 11.82
C HIS A 204 13.59 16.75 12.54
N SER A 205 13.13 17.12 13.73
CA SER A 205 12.06 16.41 14.43
C SER A 205 10.74 16.64 13.70
N PHE A 206 10.11 15.58 13.18
CA PHE A 206 8.81 15.69 12.50
C PHE A 206 7.74 16.25 13.44
N ARG A 207 7.83 15.95 14.74
CA ARG A 207 6.94 16.47 15.76
C ARG A 207 7.06 18.00 15.87
N GLU A 208 8.27 18.50 16.01
CA GLU A 208 8.50 19.95 16.17
C GLU A 208 8.07 20.72 14.92
N VAL A 209 8.45 20.22 13.72
CA VAL A 209 8.09 20.86 12.45
C VAL A 209 6.57 20.90 12.29
N LEU A 210 5.89 19.75 12.42
CA LEU A 210 4.44 19.69 12.19
C LEU A 210 3.67 20.52 13.20
N LEU A 211 4.05 20.50 14.48
CA LEU A 211 3.40 21.33 15.49
C LEU A 211 3.62 22.82 15.21
N ALA A 212 4.80 23.24 14.79
CA ALA A 212 5.06 24.63 14.41
C ALA A 212 4.18 25.06 13.22
N GLU A 213 4.14 24.24 12.17
CA GLU A 213 3.38 24.52 10.93
C GLU A 213 1.85 24.47 11.11
N THR A 214 1.37 23.80 12.16
CA THR A 214 -0.07 23.72 12.49
C THR A 214 -0.48 24.60 13.66
N GLY A 215 0.38 25.51 14.10
CA GLY A 215 0.10 26.38 15.27
C GLY A 215 -0.13 25.60 16.57
N GLY A 216 0.49 24.44 16.73
CA GLY A 216 0.36 23.56 17.90
C GLY A 216 -0.82 22.59 17.82
N ARG A 217 -1.65 22.63 16.78
CA ARG A 217 -2.83 21.75 16.65
C ARG A 217 -2.45 20.28 16.49
N GLY A 218 -1.51 19.98 15.59
CA GLY A 218 -1.08 18.62 15.28
C GLY A 218 -1.84 17.98 14.10
N ALA A 219 -1.58 16.69 13.86
CA ALA A 219 -2.16 15.89 12.78
C ALA A 219 -3.47 15.20 13.23
N ASP A 220 -4.48 15.22 12.37
CA ASP A 220 -5.72 14.49 12.58
C ASP A 220 -5.55 13.01 12.30
N TYR A 221 -4.72 12.68 11.30
CA TYR A 221 -4.44 11.32 10.88
C TYR A 221 -2.94 11.12 10.68
N ILE A 222 -2.39 10.03 11.19
CA ILE A 222 -1.01 9.60 10.95
C ILE A 222 -1.01 8.19 10.37
N LEU A 223 -0.39 8.01 9.21
CA LEU A 223 -0.14 6.69 8.60
C LEU A 223 1.32 6.32 8.87
N ASP A 224 1.54 5.25 9.65
CA ASP A 224 2.87 4.89 10.16
C ASP A 224 3.33 3.51 9.68
N VAL A 225 4.49 3.48 9.02
CA VAL A 225 5.22 2.27 8.61
C VAL A 225 6.40 1.94 9.53
N VAL A 226 6.67 2.80 10.53
CA VAL A 226 7.87 2.72 11.39
C VAL A 226 7.58 1.98 12.70
N GLY A 227 6.47 2.28 13.35
CA GLY A 227 6.04 1.60 14.57
C GLY A 227 6.77 2.09 15.82
N GLY A 228 7.30 1.14 16.63
CA GLY A 228 7.74 1.40 18.00
C GLY A 228 8.64 2.60 18.19
N LYS A 229 9.60 2.82 17.30
CA LYS A 229 10.54 3.97 17.39
C LYS A 229 9.85 5.33 17.33
N TYR A 230 8.73 5.43 16.58
CA TYR A 230 8.03 6.70 16.36
C TYR A 230 6.79 6.85 17.24
N LEU A 231 6.40 5.84 18.01
CA LEU A 231 5.11 5.82 18.70
C LEU A 231 4.93 7.03 19.63
N ASP A 232 5.91 7.35 20.49
CA ASP A 232 5.80 8.47 21.42
C ASP A 232 5.68 9.82 20.69
N ASP A 233 6.55 10.07 19.73
CA ASP A 233 6.48 11.29 18.92
C ASP A 233 5.19 11.38 18.11
N ASN A 234 4.70 10.26 17.55
CA ASN A 234 3.41 10.21 16.87
C ASN A 234 2.26 10.63 17.79
N LEU A 235 2.21 10.06 19.00
CA LEU A 235 1.17 10.41 19.97
C LEU A 235 1.19 11.90 20.33
N HIS A 236 2.38 12.48 20.47
CA HIS A 236 2.54 13.90 20.79
C HIS A 236 2.34 14.82 19.57
N THR A 237 2.35 14.27 18.36
CA THR A 237 2.08 15.01 17.11
C THR A 237 0.61 15.01 16.75
N LEU A 238 -0.19 14.08 17.29
CA LEU A 238 -1.62 14.02 17.02
C LEU A 238 -2.38 15.23 17.57
N ALA A 239 -3.37 15.68 16.83
CA ALA A 239 -4.40 16.60 17.29
C ALA A 239 -5.30 15.96 18.34
N ASP A 240 -6.11 16.72 19.05
CA ASP A 240 -7.13 16.21 19.96
C ASP A 240 -8.14 15.35 19.19
N GLY A 241 -8.36 14.12 19.65
CA GLY A 241 -9.20 13.14 18.95
C GLY A 241 -8.53 12.52 17.72
N GLY A 242 -7.24 12.77 17.50
CA GLY A 242 -6.51 12.27 16.32
C GLY A 242 -6.29 10.74 16.30
N HIS A 243 -6.01 10.22 15.13
CA HIS A 243 -5.88 8.81 14.84
C HIS A 243 -4.49 8.45 14.30
N LEU A 244 -3.82 7.51 14.95
CA LEU A 244 -2.59 6.88 14.45
C LEU A 244 -2.91 5.49 13.89
N CYS A 245 -2.53 5.24 12.63
CA CYS A 245 -2.65 3.92 12.02
C CYS A 245 -1.29 3.33 11.70
N ILE A 246 -0.89 2.29 12.44
CA ILE A 246 0.37 1.56 12.29
C ILE A 246 0.13 0.41 11.33
N ILE A 247 0.86 0.42 10.20
CA ILE A 247 0.78 -0.60 9.15
C ILE A 247 2.13 -1.27 8.87
N GLY A 248 3.17 -0.86 9.58
CA GLY A 248 4.51 -1.44 9.48
C GLY A 248 5.33 -1.22 10.75
N LEU A 249 6.39 -2.00 10.90
CA LEU A 249 7.20 -2.06 12.12
C LEU A 249 8.70 -1.94 11.82
N MET A 250 9.08 -1.08 10.86
CA MET A 250 10.48 -0.91 10.44
C MET A 250 11.38 -0.40 11.57
N GLY A 251 10.83 0.31 12.53
CA GLY A 251 11.52 0.84 13.72
C GLY A 251 11.26 0.06 15.01
N GLY A 252 10.71 -1.17 14.88
CA GLY A 252 10.47 -2.05 16.03
C GLY A 252 9.01 -2.28 16.37
N ALA A 253 8.75 -3.39 17.08
CA ALA A 253 7.41 -3.87 17.39
C ALA A 253 6.94 -3.54 18.82
N LYS A 254 7.80 -2.93 19.64
CA LYS A 254 7.50 -2.65 21.06
C LYS A 254 7.86 -1.22 21.40
N ALA A 255 6.99 -0.57 22.16
CA ALA A 255 7.22 0.76 22.75
C ALA A 255 6.41 0.91 24.05
N GLU A 256 6.82 1.85 24.89
CA GLU A 256 6.05 2.28 26.05
C GLU A 256 5.05 3.34 25.64
N VAL A 257 3.89 3.40 26.31
CA VAL A 257 2.80 4.31 26.00
C VAL A 257 2.34 5.04 27.26
N ASN A 258 2.22 6.36 27.20
CA ASN A 258 1.58 7.18 28.23
C ASN A 258 0.05 7.18 28.03
N LEU A 259 -0.63 6.25 28.71
CA LEU A 259 -2.10 6.14 28.64
C LEU A 259 -2.82 7.38 29.17
N GLY A 260 -2.25 8.07 30.17
CA GLY A 260 -2.80 9.32 30.71
C GLY A 260 -2.81 10.44 29.67
N TYR A 261 -1.75 10.55 28.88
CA TYR A 261 -1.68 11.49 27.76
C TYR A 261 -2.73 11.16 26.67
N MET A 262 -2.80 9.89 26.24
CA MET A 262 -3.79 9.45 25.27
C MET A 262 -5.23 9.74 25.73
N LEU A 263 -5.53 9.42 26.98
CA LEU A 263 -6.86 9.63 27.57
C LEU A 263 -7.22 11.12 27.58
N SER A 264 -6.31 12.01 28.02
CA SER A 264 -6.56 13.44 28.12
C SER A 264 -6.85 14.07 26.75
N ARG A 265 -6.27 13.53 25.67
CA ARG A 265 -6.42 14.02 24.30
C ARG A 265 -7.34 13.15 23.43
N ARG A 266 -7.95 12.10 23.97
CA ARG A 266 -8.89 11.21 23.26
C ARG A 266 -8.28 10.55 22.02
N LEU A 267 -6.99 10.19 22.08
CA LEU A 267 -6.24 9.65 20.93
C LEU A 267 -6.63 8.21 20.64
N SER A 268 -6.62 7.84 19.37
CA SER A 268 -6.86 6.49 18.88
C SER A 268 -5.60 5.92 18.22
N VAL A 269 -5.23 4.69 18.60
CA VAL A 269 -4.12 3.95 17.97
C VAL A 269 -4.66 2.66 17.39
N HIS A 270 -4.45 2.48 16.09
CA HIS A 270 -4.86 1.30 15.34
C HIS A 270 -3.61 0.59 14.80
N ALA A 271 -3.60 -0.72 14.86
CA ALA A 271 -2.58 -1.53 14.20
C ALA A 271 -3.28 -2.54 13.29
N THR A 272 -2.92 -2.56 12.02
CA THR A 272 -3.63 -3.36 11.02
C THR A 272 -2.68 -4.10 10.09
N SER A 273 -3.18 -5.19 9.50
CA SER A 273 -2.52 -5.93 8.43
C SER A 273 -3.57 -6.28 7.36
N LEU A 274 -3.31 -5.91 6.10
CA LEU A 274 -4.23 -6.21 5.00
C LEU A 274 -4.22 -7.69 4.63
N ARG A 275 -3.03 -8.30 4.53
CA ARG A 275 -2.84 -9.68 4.05
C ARG A 275 -3.61 -10.70 4.88
N THR A 276 -3.72 -10.50 6.20
CA THR A 276 -4.36 -11.43 7.14
C THR A 276 -5.87 -11.23 7.28
N ARG A 277 -6.46 -10.23 6.63
CA ARG A 277 -7.92 -10.03 6.61
C ARG A 277 -8.60 -11.17 5.87
N SER A 278 -9.82 -11.51 6.28
CA SER A 278 -10.64 -12.49 5.57
C SER A 278 -10.96 -12.03 4.15
N ASP A 279 -11.31 -12.97 3.27
CA ASP A 279 -11.68 -12.65 1.88
C ASP A 279 -12.88 -11.70 1.83
N HIS A 280 -13.86 -11.86 2.72
CA HIS A 280 -14.99 -10.95 2.85
C HIS A 280 -14.54 -9.50 3.18
N GLN A 281 -13.63 -9.34 4.16
CA GLN A 281 -13.13 -8.01 4.52
C GLN A 281 -12.33 -7.36 3.38
N LYS A 282 -11.54 -8.15 2.64
CA LYS A 282 -10.82 -7.66 1.46
C LYS A 282 -11.79 -7.25 0.35
N ALA A 283 -12.84 -8.04 0.13
CA ALA A 283 -13.90 -7.72 -0.85
C ALA A 283 -14.61 -6.40 -0.51
N GLU A 284 -14.92 -6.15 0.77
CA GLU A 284 -15.49 -4.88 1.22
C GLU A 284 -14.55 -3.69 0.97
N ILE A 285 -13.25 -3.84 1.29
CA ILE A 285 -12.24 -2.82 1.03
C ILE A 285 -12.15 -2.52 -0.46
N LEU A 286 -12.06 -3.56 -1.31
CA LEU A 286 -11.94 -3.39 -2.76
C LEU A 286 -13.19 -2.83 -3.41
N ARG A 287 -14.37 -3.10 -2.85
CA ARG A 287 -15.61 -2.43 -3.27
C ARG A 287 -15.50 -0.92 -3.03
N GLY A 288 -15.03 -0.50 -1.85
CA GLY A 288 -14.79 0.91 -1.56
C GLY A 288 -13.68 1.53 -2.43
N VAL A 289 -12.61 0.79 -2.70
CA VAL A 289 -11.56 1.23 -3.66
C VAL A 289 -12.16 1.45 -5.04
N ARG A 290 -12.97 0.51 -5.53
CA ARG A 290 -13.67 0.62 -6.84
C ARG A 290 -14.58 1.84 -6.90
N GLU A 291 -15.33 2.09 -5.83
CA GLU A 291 -16.32 3.16 -5.77
C GLU A 291 -15.68 4.54 -5.60
N HIS A 292 -14.64 4.65 -4.79
CA HIS A 292 -14.13 5.95 -4.36
C HIS A 292 -12.72 6.29 -4.86
N VAL A 293 -11.86 5.29 -5.07
CA VAL A 293 -10.46 5.52 -5.44
C VAL A 293 -10.23 5.42 -6.95
N LEU A 294 -10.79 4.40 -7.61
CA LEU A 294 -10.62 4.25 -9.06
C LEU A 294 -11.08 5.47 -9.86
N PRO A 295 -12.22 6.14 -9.58
CA PRO A 295 -12.60 7.35 -10.28
C PRO A 295 -11.58 8.50 -10.15
N LEU A 296 -10.86 8.57 -9.03
CA LEU A 296 -9.79 9.55 -8.84
C LEU A 296 -8.56 9.23 -9.69
N ILE A 297 -8.26 7.95 -9.88
CA ILE A 297 -7.19 7.49 -10.79
C ILE A 297 -7.59 7.71 -12.25
N GLU A 298 -8.81 7.35 -12.63
CA GLU A 298 -9.34 7.53 -13.98
C GLU A 298 -9.38 9.00 -14.42
N SER A 299 -9.69 9.89 -13.48
CA SER A 299 -9.68 11.33 -13.74
C SER A 299 -8.30 11.98 -13.66
N GLY A 300 -7.24 11.21 -13.36
CA GLY A 300 -5.87 11.71 -13.21
C GLY A 300 -5.61 12.53 -11.93
N ARG A 301 -6.56 12.55 -10.98
CA ARG A 301 -6.37 13.22 -9.68
C ARG A 301 -5.40 12.46 -8.77
N ILE A 302 -5.27 11.16 -8.97
CA ILE A 302 -4.29 10.29 -8.34
C ILE A 302 -3.49 9.60 -9.45
N GLY A 303 -2.17 9.74 -9.43
CA GLY A 303 -1.27 9.02 -10.32
C GLY A 303 -0.86 7.67 -9.73
N VAL A 304 -0.38 6.77 -10.56
CA VAL A 304 0.05 5.42 -10.11
C VAL A 304 1.35 5.45 -9.31
N GLY A 305 2.21 6.46 -9.52
CA GLY A 305 3.49 6.56 -8.83
C GLY A 305 4.42 5.38 -9.17
N LEU A 306 4.46 4.97 -10.44
CA LEU A 306 5.38 3.92 -10.91
C LEU A 306 6.80 4.48 -11.03
N ASP A 307 7.77 3.85 -10.36
CA ASP A 307 9.18 4.22 -10.38
C ASP A 307 9.96 3.44 -11.43
N ARG A 308 9.90 2.12 -11.37
CA ARG A 308 10.68 1.25 -12.27
C ARG A 308 9.99 -0.08 -12.57
N ILE A 309 10.23 -0.55 -13.80
CA ILE A 309 9.81 -1.88 -14.27
C ILE A 309 11.06 -2.72 -14.46
N PHE A 310 11.04 -3.95 -13.99
CA PHE A 310 12.04 -4.98 -14.23
C PHE A 310 11.38 -6.17 -14.92
N ASP A 311 12.12 -6.93 -15.68
CA ASP A 311 11.64 -8.19 -16.22
C ASP A 311 11.62 -9.27 -15.13
N MET A 312 10.80 -10.32 -15.30
CA MET A 312 10.69 -11.42 -14.33
C MET A 312 12.07 -12.04 -14.01
N GLU A 313 12.93 -12.13 -15.01
CA GLU A 313 14.29 -12.66 -14.91
C GLU A 313 15.19 -11.79 -14.02
N GLU A 314 14.83 -10.53 -13.82
CA GLU A 314 15.56 -9.56 -13.02
C GLU A 314 14.98 -9.42 -11.59
N ALA A 315 14.16 -10.35 -11.13
CA ALA A 315 13.49 -10.27 -9.83
C ALA A 315 14.46 -10.04 -8.65
N ALA A 316 15.64 -10.67 -8.69
CA ALA A 316 16.68 -10.44 -7.68
C ALA A 316 17.15 -8.98 -7.69
N ALA A 317 17.48 -8.42 -8.86
CA ALA A 317 17.90 -7.03 -9.00
C ALA A 317 16.77 -6.04 -8.60
N ALA A 318 15.52 -6.35 -8.92
CA ALA A 318 14.36 -5.57 -8.51
C ALA A 318 14.21 -5.53 -6.97
N HIS A 319 14.40 -6.66 -6.30
CA HIS A 319 14.38 -6.73 -4.83
C HIS A 319 15.61 -6.07 -4.18
N GLU A 320 16.79 -6.13 -4.80
CA GLU A 320 17.97 -5.38 -4.35
C GLU A 320 17.73 -3.87 -4.44
N TYR A 321 17.19 -3.40 -5.57
CA TYR A 321 16.80 -2.01 -5.73
C TYR A 321 15.70 -1.59 -4.73
N PHE A 322 14.72 -2.44 -4.46
CA PHE A 322 13.71 -2.20 -3.43
C PHE A 322 14.36 -2.08 -2.04
N ASP A 323 15.28 -2.99 -1.69
CA ASP A 323 15.96 -3.02 -0.39
C ASP A 323 16.91 -1.83 -0.19
N SER A 324 17.45 -1.25 -1.26
CA SER A 324 18.29 -0.03 -1.20
C SER A 324 17.52 1.19 -0.70
N GLY A 325 16.18 1.16 -0.80
CA GLY A 325 15.32 2.28 -0.43
C GLY A 325 15.45 3.51 -1.32
N GLN A 326 16.11 3.42 -2.48
CA GLN A 326 16.30 4.55 -3.41
C GLN A 326 15.04 4.87 -4.23
N HIS A 327 14.13 3.89 -4.38
CA HIS A 327 12.92 4.01 -5.19
C HIS A 327 11.99 5.12 -4.70
N ARG A 328 11.23 5.68 -5.64
CA ARG A 328 10.20 6.72 -5.44
C ARG A 328 8.88 6.24 -6.06
N GLY A 329 8.08 5.53 -5.29
CA GLY A 329 6.83 4.90 -5.75
C GLY A 329 6.93 3.39 -5.85
N LYS A 330 6.23 2.81 -6.83
CA LYS A 330 6.10 1.38 -7.05
C LYS A 330 7.18 0.84 -7.98
N ILE A 331 7.66 -0.34 -7.64
CA ILE A 331 8.48 -1.19 -8.51
C ILE A 331 7.61 -2.35 -8.96
N VAL A 332 7.71 -2.71 -10.23
CA VAL A 332 6.87 -3.72 -10.85
C VAL A 332 7.74 -4.71 -11.61
N LEU A 333 7.38 -5.99 -11.55
CA LEU A 333 7.92 -7.07 -12.37
C LEU A 333 7.01 -7.25 -13.59
N ARG A 334 7.56 -7.20 -14.80
CA ARG A 334 6.89 -7.58 -16.04
C ARG A 334 7.05 -9.08 -16.25
N MET A 335 5.93 -9.78 -16.43
CA MET A 335 5.90 -11.24 -16.52
C MET A 335 5.90 -11.74 -17.97
N VAL A 336 5.49 -10.90 -18.93
CA VAL A 336 5.38 -11.20 -20.37
C VAL A 336 6.01 -10.09 -21.17
#